data_d6ae0b52fba1bdcac149160ee4cb08a4
#
_entry.id   d6ae0b52fba1bdcac149160ee4cb08a4
#
_cell.length_a   1.000
_cell.length_b   1.000
_cell.length_c   1.000
_cell.angle_alpha   90.00
_cell.angle_beta   90.00
_cell.angle_gamma   90.00
#
_symmetry.space_group_name_H-M   'P 1'
#
loop_
_entity.id
_entity.type
_entity.pdbx_description
1 polymer ?
#
loop_
_entity_poly.entity_id
_entity_poly.type
_entity_poly.pdbx_seq_one_letter_code
_entity_poly.pdbx_strand_id
1 'polypeptide(L)'
;MVQQESRLAVADNSGAKEVLVIRVLGGTKKRYAGVGDKVIVTIKSAIPSGNVKKGTVTKAVVVRTKKHIRRQDGSYIKFDDNAVVLLTAAEELRGTRIFGPVARELREKQYMKIISLAPEVL
;
A
#
# COMPACT_ATOMS: atom_id res chain seq x y z
N MET A 1 -5.03 9.64 -3.64
CA MET A 1 -5.39 9.43 -2.24
C MET A 1 -6.45 8.35 -2.12
N VAL A 2 -6.44 7.62 -1.02
CA VAL A 2 -7.40 6.55 -0.77
C VAL A 2 -8.19 6.84 0.50
N GLN A 3 -9.41 6.35 0.53
CA GLN A 3 -10.33 6.55 1.65
C GLN A 3 -11.02 5.24 1.99
N GLN A 4 -11.83 5.26 3.03
CA GLN A 4 -12.66 4.12 3.39
C GLN A 4 -13.50 3.67 2.18
N GLU A 5 -13.57 2.36 1.98
CA GLU A 5 -14.25 1.71 0.85
C GLU A 5 -13.57 1.84 -0.51
N SER A 6 -12.37 2.43 -0.57
CA SER A 6 -11.58 2.39 -1.81
C SER A 6 -11.08 0.99 -2.09
N ARG A 7 -11.07 0.60 -3.35
CA ARG A 7 -10.48 -0.67 -3.79
C ARG A 7 -9.08 -0.42 -4.31
N LEU A 8 -8.14 -1.26 -3.89
CA LEU A 8 -6.72 -1.07 -4.18
C LEU A 8 -6.12 -2.36 -4.74
N ALA A 9 -5.16 -2.20 -5.65
CA ALA A 9 -4.34 -3.32 -6.08
C ALA A 9 -3.32 -3.66 -5.01
N VAL A 10 -2.86 -4.92 -4.99
CA VAL A 10 -1.80 -5.36 -4.08
C VAL A 10 -0.52 -5.50 -4.88
N ALA A 11 0.54 -4.84 -4.44
CA ALA A 11 1.81 -4.75 -5.16
C ALA A 11 2.84 -5.77 -4.66
N ASP A 12 2.45 -6.75 -3.87
CA ASP A 12 3.37 -7.76 -3.37
C ASP A 12 2.96 -9.17 -3.79
N ASN A 13 3.83 -10.14 -3.48
CA ASN A 13 3.61 -11.54 -3.84
C ASN A 13 2.97 -12.35 -2.69
N SER A 14 2.23 -11.71 -1.81
CA SER A 14 1.55 -12.39 -0.70
C SER A 14 0.41 -13.30 -1.16
N GLY A 15 -0.07 -13.12 -2.39
CA GLY A 15 -1.18 -13.89 -2.93
C GLY A 15 -2.47 -13.09 -3.06
N ALA A 16 -2.59 -11.97 -2.39
CA ALA A 16 -3.74 -11.09 -2.55
C ALA A 16 -3.63 -10.29 -3.85
N LYS A 17 -4.76 -10.06 -4.50
CA LYS A 17 -4.81 -9.28 -5.75
C LYS A 17 -5.49 -7.93 -5.56
N GLU A 18 -6.60 -7.91 -4.83
CA GLU A 18 -7.38 -6.71 -4.61
C GLU A 18 -7.85 -6.65 -3.16
N VAL A 19 -7.83 -5.45 -2.60
CA VAL A 19 -8.27 -5.22 -1.22
C VAL A 19 -9.23 -4.04 -1.17
N LEU A 20 -10.04 -4.01 -0.13
CA LEU A 20 -10.96 -2.91 0.17
C LEU A 20 -10.50 -2.24 1.46
N VAL A 21 -10.38 -0.92 1.45
CA VAL A 21 -10.01 -0.17 2.66
C VAL A 21 -11.20 -0.13 3.61
N ILE A 22 -10.98 -0.63 4.82
CA ILE A 22 -11.97 -0.57 5.89
C ILE A 22 -11.79 0.71 6.70
N ARG A 23 -10.53 1.07 7.00
CA ARG A 23 -10.24 2.20 7.86
C ARG A 23 -8.87 2.79 7.51
N VAL A 24 -8.77 4.11 7.63
CA VAL A 24 -7.49 4.83 7.51
C VAL A 24 -6.95 5.06 8.92
N LEU A 25 -5.71 4.62 9.15
CA LEU A 25 -5.04 4.80 10.44
C LEU A 25 -4.29 6.13 10.46
N GLY A 26 -3.96 6.62 11.64
CA GLY A 26 -3.10 7.79 11.79
C GLY A 26 -3.74 8.98 12.45
N GLY A 27 -4.83 8.80 13.18
CA GLY A 27 -5.40 9.85 14.01
C GLY A 27 -6.89 10.01 13.88
N THR A 28 -7.47 10.75 14.82
CA THR A 28 -8.87 11.05 14.84
C THR A 28 -9.24 11.90 13.63
N LYS A 29 -10.32 11.57 12.93
CA LYS A 29 -10.83 12.31 11.77
C LYS A 29 -9.96 12.24 10.51
N LYS A 30 -8.97 11.36 10.46
CA LYS A 30 -8.20 11.17 9.23
C LYS A 30 -9.07 10.45 8.22
N ARG A 31 -9.35 11.11 7.08
CA ARG A 31 -10.26 10.60 6.05
C ARG A 31 -9.54 9.94 4.88
N TYR A 32 -8.33 10.41 4.57
CA TYR A 32 -7.61 10.01 3.36
C TYR A 32 -6.23 9.51 3.71
N ALA A 33 -5.78 8.50 2.98
CA ALA A 33 -4.43 7.98 3.08
C ALA A 33 -3.66 8.33 1.80
N GLY A 34 -2.45 8.79 1.97
CA GLY A 34 -1.49 8.98 0.89
C GLY A 34 -0.38 7.95 0.96
N VAL A 35 0.64 8.11 0.12
CA VAL A 35 1.80 7.21 0.13
C VAL A 35 2.46 7.20 1.50
N GLY A 36 2.75 5.99 2.00
CA GLY A 36 3.37 5.80 3.30
C GLY A 36 2.41 5.75 4.47
N ASP A 37 1.12 5.98 4.25
CA ASP A 37 0.13 5.87 5.30
C ASP A 37 -0.35 4.43 5.44
N LYS A 38 -0.66 4.06 6.68
CA LYS A 38 -1.18 2.72 6.98
C LYS A 38 -2.70 2.71 6.90
N VAL A 39 -3.24 1.62 6.39
CA VAL A 39 -4.68 1.40 6.32
C VAL A 39 -5.00 -0.02 6.77
N ILE A 40 -6.23 -0.24 7.22
CA ILE A 40 -6.74 -1.58 7.47
C ILE A 40 -7.59 -1.96 6.27
N VAL A 41 -7.30 -3.14 5.71
CA VAL A 41 -7.94 -3.61 4.49
C VAL A 41 -8.48 -5.01 4.68
N THR A 42 -9.49 -5.36 3.87
CA THR A 42 -9.97 -6.74 3.74
C THR A 42 -9.66 -7.24 2.35
N ILE A 43 -9.25 -8.50 2.25
CA ILE A 43 -8.88 -9.13 0.98
C ILE A 43 -10.15 -9.46 0.21
N LYS A 44 -10.31 -8.87 -0.97
CA LYS A 44 -11.48 -9.13 -1.83
C LYS A 44 -11.19 -10.14 -2.94
N SER A 45 -9.95 -10.25 -3.38
CA SER A 45 -9.53 -11.21 -4.39
C SER A 45 -8.14 -11.70 -4.06
N ALA A 46 -7.94 -13.01 -4.09
CA ALA A 46 -6.67 -13.66 -3.79
C ALA A 46 -6.53 -14.94 -4.60
N ILE A 47 -5.28 -15.36 -4.85
CA ILE A 47 -5.04 -16.66 -5.47
C ILE A 47 -5.32 -17.78 -4.46
N PRO A 48 -5.93 -18.90 -4.88
CA PRO A 48 -6.30 -19.97 -3.93
C PRO A 48 -5.11 -20.60 -3.20
N SER A 49 -3.94 -20.64 -3.83
CA SER A 49 -2.73 -21.25 -3.27
C SER A 49 -1.87 -20.27 -2.49
N GLY A 50 -2.30 -19.00 -2.35
CA GLY A 50 -1.51 -17.98 -1.65
C GLY A 50 -1.57 -18.11 -0.13
N ASN A 51 -0.67 -17.40 0.53
CA ASN A 51 -0.61 -17.34 1.99
C ASN A 51 -1.74 -16.53 2.62
N VAL A 52 -2.37 -15.68 1.83
CA VAL A 52 -3.44 -14.78 2.30
C VAL A 52 -4.75 -15.20 1.63
N LYS A 53 -5.79 -15.37 2.43
CA LYS A 53 -7.09 -15.82 1.95
C LYS A 53 -8.06 -14.67 1.83
N LYS A 54 -9.03 -14.82 0.90
CA LYS A 54 -10.14 -13.88 0.73
C LYS A 54 -10.89 -13.71 2.05
N GLY A 55 -11.23 -12.48 2.37
CA GLY A 55 -11.95 -12.15 3.61
C GLY A 55 -11.05 -11.85 4.79
N THR A 56 -9.75 -12.08 4.69
CA THR A 56 -8.80 -11.75 5.76
C THR A 56 -8.71 -10.24 5.94
N VAL A 57 -8.68 -9.79 7.18
CA VAL A 57 -8.47 -8.38 7.54
C VAL A 57 -7.02 -8.19 7.97
N THR A 58 -6.32 -7.24 7.39
CA THR A 58 -4.91 -7.02 7.67
C THR A 58 -4.54 -5.55 7.51
N LYS A 59 -3.37 -5.18 8.03
CA LYS A 59 -2.80 -3.84 7.82
C LYS A 59 -2.08 -3.80 6.48
N ALA A 60 -2.04 -2.61 5.89
CA ALA A 60 -1.33 -2.37 4.64
C ALA A 60 -0.74 -0.97 4.62
N VAL A 61 0.25 -0.77 3.76
CA VAL A 61 0.87 0.54 3.52
C VAL A 61 0.63 0.91 2.07
N VAL A 62 0.17 2.13 1.83
CA VAL A 62 -0.03 2.66 0.48
C VAL A 62 1.33 2.97 -0.13
N VAL A 63 1.64 2.37 -1.28
CA VAL A 63 2.95 2.55 -1.94
C VAL A 63 2.87 3.41 -3.18
N ARG A 64 1.69 3.54 -3.81
CA ARG A 64 1.49 4.45 -4.93
C ARG A 64 0.03 4.85 -5.04
N THR A 65 -0.20 6.05 -5.59
CA THR A 65 -1.55 6.60 -5.75
C THR A 65 -1.71 7.19 -7.14
N LYS A 66 -2.96 7.19 -7.65
CA LYS A 66 -3.30 7.89 -8.90
C LYS A 66 -3.25 9.40 -8.74
N LYS A 67 -3.63 9.90 -7.57
CA LYS A 67 -3.56 11.33 -7.33
C LYS A 67 -2.11 11.77 -7.19
N HIS A 68 -1.76 12.86 -7.84
CA HIS A 68 -0.40 13.38 -7.80
C HIS A 68 0.01 13.77 -6.37
N ILE A 69 1.30 13.60 -6.10
CA ILE A 69 1.95 14.01 -4.86
C ILE A 69 2.87 15.18 -5.20
N ARG A 70 2.69 16.30 -4.50
CA ARG A 70 3.63 17.43 -4.65
C ARG A 70 4.85 17.19 -3.78
N ARG A 71 6.03 17.32 -4.38
CA ARG A 71 7.31 17.20 -3.69
C ARG A 71 7.83 18.58 -3.29
N GLN A 72 8.77 18.59 -2.35
CA GLN A 72 9.35 19.83 -1.85
C GLN A 72 10.06 20.66 -2.92
N ASP A 73 10.61 20.01 -3.94
CA ASP A 73 11.28 20.68 -5.04
C ASP A 73 10.31 21.25 -6.10
N GLY A 74 9.00 21.13 -5.87
CA GLY A 74 7.98 21.61 -6.78
C GLY A 74 7.55 20.62 -7.84
N SER A 75 8.20 19.48 -7.95
CA SER A 75 7.80 18.44 -8.89
C SER A 75 6.60 17.65 -8.37
N TYR A 76 5.95 16.92 -9.27
CA TYR A 76 4.80 16.07 -8.96
C TYR A 76 5.07 14.66 -9.44
N ILE A 77 4.54 13.68 -8.72
CA ILE A 77 4.54 12.30 -9.16
C ILE A 77 3.13 11.73 -9.03
N LYS A 78 2.72 10.93 -10.01
CA LYS A 78 1.47 10.17 -9.96
C LYS A 78 1.70 8.83 -10.63
N PHE A 79 0.89 7.86 -10.26
CA PHE A 79 0.96 6.50 -10.78
C PHE A 79 -0.35 6.16 -11.48
N ASP A 80 -0.35 5.04 -12.21
CA ASP A 80 -1.53 4.61 -12.97
C ASP A 80 -2.60 3.96 -12.09
N ASP A 81 -2.23 3.53 -10.88
CA ASP A 81 -3.14 2.86 -9.96
C ASP A 81 -2.88 3.26 -8.51
N ASN A 82 -3.79 2.85 -7.64
CA ASN A 82 -3.60 2.90 -6.19
C ASN A 82 -3.21 1.51 -5.74
N ALA A 83 -2.09 1.37 -5.05
CA ALA A 83 -1.59 0.07 -4.65
C ALA A 83 -1.06 0.09 -3.21
N VAL A 84 -1.17 -1.06 -2.57
CA VAL A 84 -0.70 -1.26 -1.20
C VAL A 84 0.21 -2.48 -1.13
N VAL A 85 0.98 -2.55 -0.06
CA VAL A 85 1.75 -3.73 0.33
C VAL A 85 1.22 -4.18 1.69
N LEU A 86 0.96 -5.47 1.83
CA LEU A 86 0.36 -6.01 3.05
C LEU A 86 1.39 -6.15 4.16
N LEU A 87 0.94 -5.89 5.39
CA LEU A 87 1.76 -6.03 6.60
C LEU A 87 1.18 -7.11 7.50
N THR A 88 2.06 -7.69 8.34
CA THR A 88 1.64 -8.58 9.42
C THR A 88 1.17 -7.76 10.63
N ALA A 89 0.65 -8.43 11.65
CA ALA A 89 0.30 -7.77 12.91
C ALA A 89 1.51 -7.09 13.57
N ALA A 90 2.72 -7.62 13.34
CA ALA A 90 3.96 -7.02 13.82
C ALA A 90 4.49 -5.91 12.92
N GLU A 91 3.70 -5.51 11.93
CA GLU A 91 4.03 -4.46 10.96
C GLU A 91 5.23 -4.80 10.06
N GLU A 92 5.46 -6.08 9.83
CA GLU A 92 6.45 -6.57 8.88
C GLU A 92 5.77 -6.90 7.55
N LEU A 93 6.54 -6.90 6.46
CA LEU A 93 6.00 -7.23 5.14
C LEU A 93 5.57 -8.69 5.09
N ARG A 94 4.37 -8.95 4.54
CA ARG A 94 3.89 -10.32 4.33
C ARG A 94 4.55 -10.97 3.12
N GLY A 95 4.79 -10.19 2.07
CA GLY A 95 5.42 -10.68 0.86
C GLY A 95 6.93 -10.51 0.90
N THR A 96 7.59 -11.19 -0.03
CA THR A 96 9.06 -11.13 -0.19
C THR A 96 9.46 -10.34 -1.42
N ARG A 97 8.51 -9.98 -2.29
CA ARG A 97 8.78 -9.23 -3.52
C ARG A 97 7.72 -8.14 -3.69
N ILE A 98 8.12 -7.06 -4.36
CA ILE A 98 7.23 -5.96 -4.68
C ILE A 98 7.20 -5.81 -6.19
N PHE A 99 6.01 -5.61 -6.74
CA PHE A 99 5.79 -5.46 -8.18
C PHE A 99 5.50 -4.00 -8.53
N GLY A 100 6.14 -3.53 -9.59
CA GLY A 100 5.94 -2.19 -10.08
C GLY A 100 6.67 -1.13 -9.26
N PRO A 101 6.56 0.15 -9.67
CA PRO A 101 7.26 1.23 -9.00
C PRO A 101 6.62 1.58 -7.67
N VAL A 102 7.41 2.17 -6.77
CA VAL A 102 6.93 2.76 -5.53
C VAL A 102 7.44 4.18 -5.43
N ALA A 103 6.76 5.01 -4.65
CA ALA A 103 7.18 6.39 -4.44
C ALA A 103 8.32 6.44 -3.41
N ARG A 104 9.32 7.30 -3.64
CA ARG A 104 10.45 7.42 -2.72
C ARG A 104 10.11 8.10 -1.40
N GLU A 105 8.92 8.68 -1.27
CA GLU A 105 8.43 9.23 -0.01
C GLU A 105 8.34 8.17 1.10
N LEU A 106 8.31 6.89 0.73
CA LEU A 106 8.35 5.79 1.70
C LEU A 106 9.65 5.78 2.52
N ARG A 107 10.75 6.27 1.97
CA ARG A 107 12.02 6.38 2.69
C ARG A 107 11.90 7.33 3.87
N GLU A 108 11.23 8.45 3.68
CA GLU A 108 11.04 9.44 4.73
C GLU A 108 10.16 8.92 5.86
N LYS A 109 9.30 7.96 5.56
CA LYS A 109 8.42 7.31 6.54
C LYS A 109 9.00 6.00 7.08
N GLN A 110 10.29 5.76 6.83
CA GLN A 110 11.06 4.64 7.38
C GLN A 110 10.66 3.24 6.87
N TYR A 111 10.12 3.18 5.66
CA TYR A 111 9.80 1.89 5.02
C TYR A 111 10.96 1.44 4.12
N MET A 112 12.13 1.29 4.71
CA MET A 112 13.35 0.95 3.95
C MET A 112 13.29 -0.44 3.31
N LYS A 113 12.61 -1.40 3.93
CA LYS A 113 12.45 -2.72 3.33
C LYS A 113 11.65 -2.66 2.03
N ILE A 114 10.60 -1.85 1.98
CA ILE A 114 9.82 -1.65 0.77
C ILE A 114 10.69 -1.05 -0.31
N ILE A 115 11.47 -0.03 0.01
CA ILE A 115 12.39 0.61 -0.93
C ILE A 115 13.40 -0.38 -1.47
N SER A 116 13.98 -1.23 -0.61
CA SER A 116 15.00 -2.18 -1.03
C SER A 116 14.45 -3.32 -1.89
N LEU A 117 13.19 -3.69 -1.71
CA LEU A 117 12.57 -4.76 -2.47
C LEU A 117 11.91 -4.27 -3.77
N ALA A 118 11.66 -2.98 -3.88
CA ALA A 118 10.98 -2.44 -5.06
C ALA A 118 11.90 -2.48 -6.28
N PRO A 119 11.36 -2.90 -7.46
CA PRO A 119 12.16 -2.90 -8.68
C PRO A 119 12.49 -1.49 -9.19
N GLU A 120 11.68 -0.51 -8.83
CA GLU A 120 11.87 0.87 -9.24
C GLU A 120 11.32 1.81 -8.17
N VAL A 121 12.09 2.83 -7.83
CA VAL A 121 11.71 3.84 -6.85
C VAL A 121 11.66 5.19 -7.54
N LEU A 122 10.50 5.75 -7.64
CA LEU A 122 10.26 7.04 -8.30
C LEU A 122 9.89 8.10 -7.26
#